data_2d04c69430ae798d28a8b20ce3b58b5f
#
_entry.id   2d04c69430ae798d28a8b20ce3b58b5f
#
_cell.length_a   1.000
_cell.length_b   1.000
_cell.length_c   1.000
_cell.angle_alpha   90.00
_cell.angle_beta   90.00
_cell.angle_gamma   90.00
#
_symmetry.space_group_name_H-M   'P 1'
#
loop_
_entity.id
_entity.type
_entity.pdbx_description
1 polymer ?
#
loop_
_entity_poly.entity_id
_entity_poly.type
_entity_poly.pdbx_seq_one_letter_code
_entity_poly.pdbx_strand_id
1 'polypeptide(L)'
;MLSNQCLLISTGLLTTLDTEEELCAILAREVAHNVLDHAIITTNKNIAHAKRAEFWGDVANGVVAATEEYLYQRYYNYEPGLVFATNDLIQTLVNEKIINRMGLDYSEKQEVEADEYAMKFMEFTGKNKEALISALTKIYSYYKDEHNAKALSKGDIYGTLEKRLEKMGAFTPLSEDRNYLKMTSTVVSFESGMMDYNRKYIASARLAMKNIDNKMACPNDYIVITNSIMKLSNTPENNKKCIAYLNKAEELSNTPNLNIHKLKILLSLRENKQTVTIKLLQEYQDLLENVIQQSHETEETRWLVTEQIWAEKLIHRITL
;
A
#
# COMPACT_ATOMS: atom_id res chain seq x y z
N MET A 1 0.71 13.59 11.60
CA MET A 1 -0.28 13.97 12.64
C MET A 1 -1.25 15.01 12.10
N LEU A 2 -2.54 14.92 12.41
CA LEU A 2 -3.52 15.91 11.95
C LEU A 2 -3.54 17.14 12.86
N SER A 3 -3.98 18.29 12.33
CA SER A 3 -4.03 19.55 13.05
C SER A 3 -4.90 19.55 14.32
N ASN A 4 -5.78 18.53 14.47
CA ASN A 4 -6.64 18.32 15.64
C ASN A 4 -6.02 17.39 16.70
N GLN A 5 -4.72 17.17 16.67
CA GLN A 5 -3.96 16.26 17.54
C GLN A 5 -4.31 14.77 17.35
N CYS A 6 -5.02 14.40 16.29
CA CYS A 6 -5.25 13.00 15.94
C CYS A 6 -4.01 12.41 15.28
N LEU A 7 -3.69 11.18 15.65
CA LEU A 7 -2.66 10.36 15.02
C LEU A 7 -3.36 9.28 14.16
N LEU A 8 -3.03 9.25 12.88
CA LEU A 8 -3.50 8.19 11.98
C LEU A 8 -2.37 7.19 11.75
N ILE A 9 -2.65 5.92 12.00
CA ILE A 9 -1.73 4.82 11.76
C ILE A 9 -2.28 4.02 10.58
N SER A 10 -1.49 3.90 9.51
CA SER A 10 -1.87 3.07 8.38
C SER A 10 -1.69 1.58 8.68
N THR A 11 -2.55 0.74 8.12
CA THR A 11 -2.41 -0.71 8.19
C THR A 11 -1.08 -1.18 7.58
N GLY A 12 -0.63 -0.53 6.49
CA GLY A 12 0.67 -0.79 5.88
C GLY A 12 1.85 -0.55 6.83
N LEU A 13 1.80 0.48 7.69
CA LEU A 13 2.84 0.68 8.71
C LEU A 13 2.84 -0.49 9.71
N LEU A 14 1.67 -0.89 10.22
CA LEU A 14 1.56 -2.00 11.18
C LEU A 14 2.11 -3.32 10.60
N THR A 15 1.92 -3.56 9.30
CA THR A 15 2.43 -4.77 8.63
C THR A 15 3.94 -4.72 8.35
N THR A 16 4.52 -3.52 8.31
CA THR A 16 5.95 -3.32 8.05
C THR A 16 6.81 -3.54 9.29
N LEU A 17 6.29 -3.17 10.47
CA LEU A 17 6.98 -3.30 11.74
C LEU A 17 6.86 -4.72 12.32
N ASP A 18 7.77 -5.09 13.21
CA ASP A 18 7.82 -6.43 13.85
C ASP A 18 7.75 -6.37 15.36
N THR A 19 7.86 -5.18 15.97
CA THR A 19 7.85 -5.02 17.42
C THR A 19 7.04 -3.79 17.86
N GLU A 20 6.50 -3.86 19.10
CA GLU A 20 5.84 -2.72 19.73
C GLU A 20 6.82 -1.54 19.91
N GLU A 21 8.09 -1.81 20.19
CA GLU A 21 9.10 -0.75 20.34
C GLU A 21 9.33 0.03 19.05
N GLU A 22 9.32 -0.65 17.89
CA GLU A 22 9.37 0.03 16.59
C GLU A 22 8.18 0.95 16.38
N LEU A 23 6.98 0.47 16.70
CA LEU A 23 5.77 1.29 16.63
C LEU A 23 5.87 2.48 17.58
N CYS A 24 6.26 2.28 18.84
CA CYS A 24 6.47 3.33 19.81
C CYS A 24 7.47 4.39 19.31
N ALA A 25 8.56 3.98 18.67
CA ALA A 25 9.56 4.88 18.14
C ALA A 25 9.01 5.76 16.99
N ILE A 26 8.22 5.21 16.10
CA ILE A 26 7.54 5.99 15.05
C ILE A 26 6.50 6.94 15.66
N LEU A 27 5.73 6.50 16.65
CA LEU A 27 4.78 7.37 17.35
C LEU A 27 5.49 8.51 18.07
N ALA A 28 6.60 8.24 18.75
CA ALA A 28 7.42 9.26 19.42
C ALA A 28 7.92 10.31 18.42
N ARG A 29 8.30 9.90 17.22
CA ARG A 29 8.71 10.79 16.14
C ARG A 29 7.57 11.71 15.67
N GLU A 30 6.38 11.17 15.50
CA GLU A 30 5.20 11.96 15.12
C GLU A 30 4.79 12.95 16.24
N VAL A 31 4.92 12.54 17.49
CA VAL A 31 4.74 13.44 18.65
C VAL A 31 5.80 14.53 18.66
N ALA A 32 7.05 14.22 18.34
CA ALA A 32 8.13 15.20 18.24
C ALA A 32 7.83 16.28 17.19
N HIS A 33 7.34 15.89 16.00
CA HIS A 33 6.91 16.86 14.98
C HIS A 33 5.85 17.84 15.51
N ASN A 34 4.94 17.37 16.35
CA ASN A 34 3.92 18.22 16.95
C ASN A 34 4.48 19.15 18.04
N VAL A 35 5.31 18.61 18.93
CA VAL A 35 5.93 19.39 20.04
C VAL A 35 6.86 20.48 19.50
N LEU A 36 7.52 20.23 18.37
CA LEU A 36 8.41 21.18 17.69
C LEU A 36 7.68 22.12 16.72
N ASP A 37 6.35 22.10 16.69
CA ASP A 37 5.52 22.92 15.80
C ASP A 37 5.88 22.80 14.30
N HIS A 38 6.45 21.67 13.87
CA HIS A 38 6.93 21.49 12.51
C HIS A 38 5.82 21.68 11.47
N ALA A 39 4.59 21.20 11.76
CA ALA A 39 3.42 21.39 10.90
C ALA A 39 3.08 22.87 10.71
N ILE A 40 3.08 23.65 11.79
CA ILE A 40 2.78 25.10 11.78
C ILE A 40 3.84 25.85 10.99
N ILE A 41 5.12 25.55 11.23
CA ILE A 41 6.26 26.17 10.54
C ILE A 41 6.20 25.88 9.05
N THR A 42 5.95 24.64 8.66
CA THR A 42 5.85 24.23 7.26
C THR A 42 4.65 24.87 6.57
N THR A 43 3.48 24.86 7.21
CA THR A 43 2.27 25.52 6.70
C THR A 43 2.49 27.02 6.47
N ASN A 44 3.08 27.71 7.43
CA ASN A 44 3.37 29.16 7.31
C ASN A 44 4.34 29.44 6.14
N LYS A 45 5.37 28.61 5.96
CA LYS A 45 6.28 28.73 4.80
C LYS A 45 5.54 28.50 3.48
N ASN A 46 4.67 27.48 3.42
CA ASN A 46 3.91 27.17 2.22
C ASN A 46 2.91 28.30 1.87
N ILE A 47 2.23 28.86 2.87
CA ILE A 47 1.35 30.03 2.68
C ILE A 47 2.15 31.22 2.17
N ALA A 48 3.34 31.49 2.71
CA ALA A 48 4.20 32.59 2.25
C ALA A 48 4.67 32.37 0.80
N HIS A 49 4.97 31.11 0.43
CA HIS A 49 5.30 30.75 -0.95
C HIS A 49 4.10 30.90 -1.89
N ALA A 50 2.90 30.44 -1.47
CA ALA A 50 1.68 30.59 -2.25
C ALA A 50 1.33 32.05 -2.50
N LYS A 51 1.35 32.91 -1.46
CA LYS A 51 1.14 34.37 -1.60
C LYS A 51 2.15 35.03 -2.53
N ARG A 52 3.40 34.58 -2.50
CA ARG A 52 4.44 35.09 -3.40
C ARG A 52 4.20 34.64 -4.84
N ALA A 53 3.75 33.40 -5.06
CA ALA A 53 3.39 32.88 -6.36
C ALA A 53 2.14 33.60 -6.93
N GLU A 54 1.14 33.85 -6.08
CA GLU A 54 -0.07 34.63 -6.43
C GLU A 54 0.30 36.06 -6.86
N PHE A 55 1.14 36.75 -6.08
CA PHE A 55 1.67 38.08 -6.44
C PHE A 55 2.37 38.07 -7.82
N TRP A 56 3.25 37.10 -8.08
CA TRP A 56 3.90 37.00 -9.39
C TRP A 56 2.93 36.59 -10.49
N GLY A 57 1.89 35.83 -10.17
CA GLY A 57 0.79 35.50 -11.07
C GLY A 57 0.01 36.75 -11.49
N ASP A 58 -0.32 37.62 -10.57
CA ASP A 58 -1.00 38.89 -10.85
C ASP A 58 -0.14 39.84 -11.72
N VAL A 59 1.16 39.88 -11.44
CA VAL A 59 2.10 40.63 -12.29
C VAL A 59 2.15 40.04 -13.70
N ALA A 60 2.21 38.70 -13.84
CA ALA A 60 2.20 38.02 -15.13
C ALA A 60 0.88 38.28 -15.89
N ASN A 61 -0.26 38.25 -15.22
CA ASN A 61 -1.57 38.55 -15.82
C ASN A 61 -1.64 39.98 -16.32
N GLY A 62 -1.07 40.95 -15.61
CA GLY A 62 -0.96 42.33 -16.07
C GLY A 62 -0.13 42.46 -17.36
N VAL A 63 0.98 41.73 -17.46
CA VAL A 63 1.81 41.67 -18.67
C VAL A 63 1.06 40.99 -19.84
N VAL A 64 0.35 39.90 -19.53
CA VAL A 64 -0.48 39.17 -20.52
C VAL A 64 -1.58 40.09 -21.06
N ALA A 65 -2.30 40.80 -20.19
CA ALA A 65 -3.35 41.74 -20.63
C ALA A 65 -2.80 42.82 -21.58
N ALA A 66 -1.65 43.40 -21.25
CA ALA A 66 -1.00 44.37 -22.13
C ALA A 66 -0.54 43.74 -23.47
N THR A 67 -0.12 42.49 -23.44
CA THR A 67 0.27 41.76 -24.65
C THR A 67 -0.95 41.41 -25.52
N GLU A 68 -2.05 40.97 -24.93
CA GLU A 68 -3.33 40.72 -25.63
C GLU A 68 -3.84 41.97 -26.31
N GLU A 69 -3.84 43.10 -25.59
CA GLU A 69 -4.27 44.40 -26.15
C GLU A 69 -3.41 44.81 -27.35
N TYR A 70 -2.08 44.64 -27.23
CA TYR A 70 -1.14 44.94 -28.33
C TYR A 70 -1.36 44.01 -29.54
N LEU A 71 -1.57 42.71 -29.34
CA LEU A 71 -1.81 41.76 -30.42
C LEU A 71 -3.16 41.99 -31.09
N TYR A 72 -4.21 42.28 -30.33
CA TYR A 72 -5.53 42.62 -30.84
C TYR A 72 -5.53 43.87 -31.73
N GLN A 73 -4.77 44.88 -31.34
CA GLN A 73 -4.65 46.11 -32.12
C GLN A 73 -3.82 45.93 -33.41
N ARG A 74 -2.89 44.97 -33.44
CA ARG A 74 -1.93 44.83 -34.53
C ARG A 74 -2.27 43.74 -35.53
N TYR A 75 -3.00 42.70 -35.14
CA TYR A 75 -3.28 41.55 -36.00
C TYR A 75 -4.80 41.33 -36.17
N TYR A 76 -5.26 41.49 -37.41
CA TYR A 76 -6.69 41.41 -37.76
C TYR A 76 -7.35 40.04 -37.47
N ASN A 77 -6.59 38.96 -37.42
CA ASN A 77 -7.07 37.58 -37.18
C ASN A 77 -6.65 37.05 -35.82
N TYR A 78 -6.29 37.90 -34.86
CA TYR A 78 -5.94 37.43 -33.51
C TYR A 78 -7.21 37.04 -32.75
N GLU A 79 -7.21 35.80 -32.20
CA GLU A 79 -8.30 35.34 -31.33
C GLU A 79 -8.05 35.84 -29.88
N PRO A 80 -8.91 36.75 -29.37
CA PRO A 80 -8.78 37.28 -28.03
C PRO A 80 -8.87 36.14 -26.99
N GLY A 81 -8.02 36.18 -25.97
CA GLY A 81 -8.02 35.21 -24.90
C GLY A 81 -7.01 34.07 -25.04
N LEU A 82 -6.31 33.93 -26.19
CA LEU A 82 -5.36 32.82 -26.37
C LEU A 82 -4.18 32.89 -25.38
N VAL A 83 -3.64 34.11 -25.16
CA VAL A 83 -2.52 34.31 -24.21
C VAL A 83 -3.00 34.16 -22.78
N PHE A 84 -4.21 34.63 -22.46
CA PHE A 84 -4.85 34.42 -21.17
C PHE A 84 -5.07 32.93 -20.89
N ALA A 85 -5.63 32.17 -21.83
CA ALA A 85 -5.87 30.73 -21.67
C ALA A 85 -4.55 29.94 -21.44
N THR A 86 -3.48 30.31 -22.13
CA THR A 86 -2.16 29.70 -21.96
C THR A 86 -1.57 30.05 -20.59
N ASN A 87 -1.70 31.29 -20.15
CA ASN A 87 -1.21 31.73 -18.85
C ASN A 87 -2.03 31.09 -17.69
N ASP A 88 -3.34 31.00 -17.84
CA ASP A 88 -4.24 30.37 -16.86
C ASP A 88 -3.92 28.87 -16.68
N LEU A 89 -3.63 28.17 -17.78
CA LEU A 89 -3.15 26.79 -17.73
C LEU A 89 -1.83 26.67 -16.99
N ILE A 90 -0.86 27.57 -17.26
CA ILE A 90 0.43 27.59 -16.56
C ILE A 90 0.24 27.89 -15.06
N GLN A 91 -0.62 28.87 -14.73
CA GLN A 91 -0.96 29.22 -13.36
C GLN A 91 -1.63 28.04 -12.61
N THR A 92 -2.56 27.34 -13.26
CA THR A 92 -3.21 26.15 -12.71
C THR A 92 -2.19 25.06 -12.41
N LEU A 93 -1.27 24.76 -13.34
CA LEU A 93 -0.21 23.78 -13.15
C LEU A 93 0.78 24.18 -12.04
N VAL A 94 1.07 25.47 -11.88
CA VAL A 94 1.91 25.98 -10.80
C VAL A 94 1.19 25.86 -9.46
N ASN A 95 -0.09 26.23 -9.42
CA ASN A 95 -0.93 26.12 -8.22
C ASN A 95 -1.14 24.66 -7.80
N GLU A 96 -1.40 23.75 -8.75
CA GLU A 96 -1.47 22.31 -8.46
C GLU A 96 -0.15 21.76 -7.89
N LYS A 97 1.00 22.18 -8.43
CA LYS A 97 2.31 21.81 -7.86
C LYS A 97 2.52 22.38 -6.46
N ILE A 98 2.02 23.58 -6.19
CA ILE A 98 2.09 24.21 -4.87
C ILE A 98 1.13 23.49 -3.90
N ILE A 99 -0.11 23.21 -4.34
CA ILE A 99 -1.12 22.49 -3.54
C ILE A 99 -0.65 21.06 -3.24
N ASN A 100 -0.06 20.37 -4.23
CA ASN A 100 0.50 19.03 -4.02
C ASN A 100 1.76 19.03 -3.13
N ARG A 101 2.48 20.16 -3.03
CA ARG A 101 3.57 20.38 -2.06
C ARG A 101 3.08 20.88 -0.70
N MET A 102 1.81 21.25 -0.56
CA MET A 102 1.18 21.57 0.73
C MET A 102 0.85 20.32 1.56
N GLY A 103 1.11 19.10 1.06
CA GLY A 103 1.33 17.93 1.89
C GLY A 103 2.42 18.27 2.92
N LEU A 104 2.34 17.72 4.13
CA LEU A 104 3.27 17.98 5.24
C LEU A 104 4.68 17.41 4.93
N ASP A 105 5.32 17.90 3.87
CA ASP A 105 6.70 17.60 3.55
C ASP A 105 7.61 18.40 4.48
N TYR A 106 7.98 17.76 5.57
CA TYR A 106 8.96 18.35 6.49
C TYR A 106 10.34 18.46 5.82
N SER A 107 11.06 19.52 6.12
CA SER A 107 12.44 19.66 5.64
C SER A 107 13.35 18.59 6.28
N GLU A 108 14.46 18.24 5.61
CA GLU A 108 15.45 17.29 6.17
C GLU A 108 15.87 17.68 7.61
N LYS A 109 16.00 18.97 7.89
CA LYS A 109 16.33 19.46 9.22
C LYS A 109 15.24 19.11 10.25
N GLN A 110 13.97 19.32 9.92
CA GLN A 110 12.84 18.97 10.79
C GLN A 110 12.72 17.47 11.01
N GLU A 111 13.00 16.68 9.98
CA GLU A 111 13.05 15.23 10.05
C GLU A 111 14.13 14.74 11.04
N VAL A 112 15.36 15.31 10.93
CA VAL A 112 16.47 14.98 11.83
C VAL A 112 16.16 15.42 13.27
N GLU A 113 15.59 16.61 13.47
CA GLU A 113 15.17 17.07 14.79
C GLU A 113 14.14 16.13 15.41
N ALA A 114 13.14 15.68 14.64
CA ALA A 114 12.12 14.74 15.12
C ALA A 114 12.74 13.37 15.48
N ASP A 115 13.68 12.88 14.69
CA ASP A 115 14.41 11.62 14.97
C ASP A 115 15.19 11.73 16.30
N GLU A 116 15.93 12.81 16.49
CA GLU A 116 16.72 13.04 17.72
C GLU A 116 15.82 13.11 18.98
N TYR A 117 14.67 13.79 18.87
CA TYR A 117 13.71 13.86 19.97
C TYR A 117 13.06 12.50 20.22
N ALA A 118 12.71 11.75 19.19
CA ALA A 118 12.15 10.42 19.33
C ALA A 118 13.12 9.49 20.04
N MET A 119 14.40 9.47 19.65
CA MET A 119 15.44 8.65 20.30
C MET A 119 15.63 9.03 21.78
N LYS A 120 15.64 10.32 22.12
CA LYS A 120 15.69 10.81 23.51
C LYS A 120 14.45 10.39 24.30
N PHE A 121 13.27 10.48 23.70
CA PHE A 121 12.02 10.07 24.32
C PHE A 121 11.99 8.55 24.60
N MET A 122 12.43 7.74 23.65
CA MET A 122 12.57 6.29 23.84
C MET A 122 13.52 5.97 25.00
N GLU A 123 14.69 6.60 25.04
CA GLU A 123 15.67 6.42 26.11
C GLU A 123 15.11 6.87 27.48
N PHE A 124 14.44 8.01 27.54
CA PHE A 124 13.81 8.52 28.75
C PHE A 124 12.72 7.58 29.29
N THR A 125 11.97 6.91 28.40
CA THR A 125 10.94 5.95 28.80
C THR A 125 11.47 4.54 29.04
N GLY A 126 12.81 4.33 29.01
CA GLY A 126 13.44 3.05 29.23
C GLY A 126 13.29 2.07 28.06
N LYS A 127 12.89 2.56 26.89
CA LYS A 127 12.76 1.77 25.66
C LYS A 127 14.04 1.85 24.82
N ASN A 128 14.22 0.88 23.92
CA ASN A 128 15.39 0.86 23.05
C ASN A 128 15.28 1.96 21.97
N LYS A 129 16.18 2.95 22.02
CA LYS A 129 16.24 4.04 21.00
C LYS A 129 16.57 3.55 19.60
N GLU A 130 17.29 2.40 19.48
CA GLU A 130 17.64 1.80 18.19
C GLU A 130 16.41 1.26 17.46
N ALA A 131 15.27 1.11 18.15
CA ALA A 131 14.00 0.72 17.54
C ALA A 131 13.55 1.71 16.45
N LEU A 132 13.91 3.00 16.59
CA LEU A 132 13.67 3.99 15.53
C LEU A 132 14.44 3.66 14.26
N ILE A 133 15.73 3.32 14.39
CA ILE A 133 16.59 2.99 13.25
C ILE A 133 16.06 1.72 12.55
N SER A 134 15.70 0.70 13.34
CA SER A 134 15.08 -0.53 12.83
C SER A 134 13.80 -0.24 12.04
N ALA A 135 12.87 0.52 12.65
CA ALA A 135 11.60 0.89 12.03
C ALA A 135 11.80 1.66 10.71
N LEU A 136 12.64 2.70 10.74
CA LEU A 136 12.93 3.50 9.54
C LEU A 136 13.62 2.69 8.45
N THR A 137 14.51 1.75 8.81
CA THR A 137 15.15 0.83 7.85
C THR A 137 14.13 -0.08 7.16
N LYS A 138 13.16 -0.61 7.91
CA LYS A 138 12.07 -1.43 7.34
C LYS A 138 11.16 -0.62 6.44
N ILE A 139 10.81 0.60 6.84
CA ILE A 139 10.02 1.54 6.03
C ILE A 139 10.78 1.87 4.74
N TYR A 140 12.07 2.18 4.82
CA TYR A 140 12.90 2.43 3.64
C TYR A 140 12.94 1.24 2.69
N SER A 141 13.15 0.02 3.23
CA SER A 141 13.17 -1.21 2.44
C SER A 141 11.82 -1.48 1.76
N TYR A 142 10.70 -1.27 2.48
CA TYR A 142 9.36 -1.39 1.92
C TYR A 142 9.18 -0.48 0.70
N TYR A 143 9.52 0.79 0.82
CA TYR A 143 9.39 1.73 -0.30
C TYR A 143 10.35 1.45 -1.44
N LYS A 144 11.58 1.02 -1.15
CA LYS A 144 12.55 0.66 -2.17
C LYS A 144 12.09 -0.52 -3.02
N ASP A 145 11.40 -1.48 -2.42
CA ASP A 145 10.89 -2.66 -3.09
C ASP A 145 9.57 -2.42 -3.83
N GLU A 146 8.67 -1.59 -3.30
CA GLU A 146 7.33 -1.35 -3.83
C GLU A 146 7.25 -0.17 -4.80
N HIS A 147 8.10 0.83 -4.62
CA HIS A 147 8.14 2.02 -5.46
C HIS A 147 9.43 2.05 -6.28
N ASN A 148 9.30 2.44 -7.54
CA ASN A 148 10.42 2.56 -8.46
C ASN A 148 11.55 3.41 -7.80
N ALA A 149 12.77 2.87 -7.76
CA ALA A 149 13.97 3.53 -7.20
C ALA A 149 14.19 4.98 -7.72
N LYS A 150 13.62 5.35 -8.88
CA LYS A 150 13.59 6.73 -9.38
C LYS A 150 12.76 7.69 -8.52
N ALA A 151 11.73 7.23 -7.82
CA ALA A 151 10.95 8.07 -6.91
C ALA A 151 11.77 8.41 -5.66
N LEU A 152 12.59 7.46 -5.18
CA LEU A 152 13.49 7.64 -4.04
C LEU A 152 14.66 8.61 -4.35
N SER A 153 15.10 8.69 -5.61
CA SER A 153 16.26 9.49 -6.01
C SER A 153 15.97 10.97 -6.30
N LYS A 154 14.70 11.37 -6.38
CA LYS A 154 14.30 12.74 -6.79
C LYS A 154 14.12 13.76 -5.66
N GLY A 155 14.68 13.53 -4.48
CA GLY A 155 14.58 14.48 -3.36
C GLY A 155 13.22 14.47 -2.65
N ASP A 156 12.40 13.46 -2.90
CA ASP A 156 11.23 13.16 -2.11
C ASP A 156 11.63 12.71 -0.69
N ILE A 157 10.67 12.67 0.21
CA ILE A 157 10.78 12.30 1.63
C ILE A 157 11.76 11.13 1.87
N TYR A 158 11.84 10.20 0.92
CA TYR A 158 12.66 8.99 0.98
C TYR A 158 14.15 9.20 0.64
N GLY A 159 14.50 10.17 -0.19
CA GLY A 159 15.90 10.52 -0.49
C GLY A 159 16.61 11.12 0.73
N THR A 160 15.86 11.75 1.63
CA THR A 160 16.37 12.22 2.93
C THR A 160 16.48 11.08 3.94
N LEU A 161 15.62 10.06 3.85
CA LEU A 161 15.61 8.93 4.77
C LEU A 161 16.88 8.07 4.68
N GLU A 162 17.39 7.80 3.48
CA GLU A 162 18.65 7.08 3.30
C GLU A 162 19.82 7.79 3.98
N LYS A 163 19.97 9.09 3.74
CA LYS A 163 21.01 9.92 4.39
C LYS A 163 20.85 9.99 5.91
N ARG A 164 19.61 9.99 6.40
CA ARG A 164 19.34 10.00 7.84
C ARG A 164 19.74 8.67 8.46
N LEU A 165 19.41 7.54 7.82
CA LEU A 165 19.84 6.21 8.25
C LEU A 165 21.36 6.05 8.24
N GLU A 166 22.05 6.57 7.23
CA GLU A 166 23.55 6.60 7.19
C GLU A 166 24.12 7.37 8.39
N LYS A 167 23.53 8.49 8.77
CA LYS A 167 23.95 9.28 9.94
C LYS A 167 23.67 8.61 11.29
N MET A 168 22.55 7.87 11.39
CA MET A 168 22.16 7.15 12.61
C MET A 168 23.08 5.93 12.85
N GLY A 169 23.65 5.35 11.79
CA GLY A 169 24.54 4.21 11.85
C GLY A 169 23.87 2.87 11.97
N ALA A 170 24.63 1.86 12.37
CA ALA A 170 24.13 0.49 12.56
C ALA A 170 23.34 0.37 13.87
N PHE A 171 22.41 -0.56 13.90
CA PHE A 171 21.64 -0.90 15.08
C PHE A 171 21.72 -2.40 15.39
N THR A 172 21.51 -2.76 16.65
CA THR A 172 21.40 -4.15 17.07
C THR A 172 20.00 -4.66 16.71
N PRO A 173 19.87 -5.82 16.04
CA PRO A 173 18.55 -6.40 15.78
C PRO A 173 17.74 -6.55 17.07
N LEU A 174 16.49 -6.10 17.02
CA LEU A 174 15.58 -6.24 18.15
C LEU A 174 15.21 -7.71 18.38
N SER A 175 14.89 -8.06 19.61
CA SER A 175 14.34 -9.37 19.92
C SER A 175 12.95 -9.54 19.30
N GLU A 176 12.58 -10.79 18.96
CA GLU A 176 11.25 -11.12 18.42
C GLU A 176 10.15 -10.72 19.43
N ASP A 177 9.17 -9.95 18.98
CA ASP A 177 7.98 -9.58 19.74
C ASP A 177 6.77 -10.39 19.27
N ARG A 178 6.60 -11.57 19.83
CA ARG A 178 5.50 -12.48 19.49
C ARG A 178 4.12 -11.90 19.79
N ASN A 179 3.99 -11.02 20.79
CA ASN A 179 2.71 -10.41 21.12
C ASN A 179 2.32 -9.40 20.03
N TYR A 180 3.26 -8.59 19.60
CA TYR A 180 3.04 -7.65 18.50
C TYR A 180 2.69 -8.38 17.19
N LEU A 181 3.47 -9.41 16.84
CA LEU A 181 3.24 -10.22 15.64
C LEU A 181 1.86 -10.90 15.67
N LYS A 182 1.44 -11.41 16.82
CA LYS A 182 0.10 -12.00 17.00
C LYS A 182 -1.00 -10.96 16.85
N MET A 183 -0.83 -9.79 17.46
CA MET A 183 -1.81 -8.70 17.37
C MET A 183 -1.99 -8.18 15.95
N THR A 184 -0.89 -8.09 15.18
CA THR A 184 -0.90 -7.55 13.83
C THR A 184 -1.16 -8.61 12.74
N SER A 185 -1.16 -9.90 13.06
CA SER A 185 -1.32 -10.99 12.07
C SER A 185 -2.57 -10.87 11.21
N THR A 186 -3.71 -10.48 11.81
CA THR A 186 -4.97 -10.26 11.07
C THR A 186 -4.85 -9.11 10.08
N VAL A 187 -4.15 -8.03 10.47
CA VAL A 187 -3.89 -6.88 9.59
C VAL A 187 -2.98 -7.28 8.44
N VAL A 188 -1.94 -8.08 8.72
CA VAL A 188 -1.03 -8.63 7.68
C VAL A 188 -1.81 -9.48 6.69
N SER A 189 -2.69 -10.37 7.16
CA SER A 189 -3.53 -11.21 6.30
C SER A 189 -4.50 -10.37 5.46
N PHE A 190 -5.12 -9.35 6.03
CA PHE A 190 -6.00 -8.42 5.32
C PHE A 190 -5.24 -7.68 4.23
N GLU A 191 -4.10 -7.06 4.55
CA GLU A 191 -3.28 -6.32 3.57
C GLU A 191 -2.76 -7.24 2.46
N SER A 192 -2.36 -8.47 2.79
CA SER A 192 -1.95 -9.44 1.77
C SER A 192 -3.08 -9.72 0.77
N GLY A 193 -4.30 -9.89 1.26
CA GLY A 193 -5.50 -10.06 0.43
C GLY A 193 -5.80 -8.83 -0.44
N MET A 194 -5.68 -7.62 0.12
CA MET A 194 -5.85 -6.37 -0.64
C MET A 194 -4.79 -6.20 -1.74
N MET A 195 -3.54 -6.58 -1.47
CA MET A 195 -2.48 -6.58 -2.48
C MET A 195 -2.76 -7.59 -3.59
N ASP A 196 -3.25 -8.79 -3.25
CA ASP A 196 -3.67 -9.82 -4.22
C ASP A 196 -4.82 -9.33 -5.11
N TYR A 197 -5.85 -8.74 -4.51
CA TYR A 197 -6.97 -8.13 -5.23
C TYR A 197 -6.50 -7.05 -6.22
N ASN A 198 -5.53 -6.22 -5.81
CA ASN A 198 -4.92 -5.19 -6.65
C ASN A 198 -3.85 -5.75 -7.62
N ARG A 199 -3.72 -7.07 -7.74
CA ARG A 199 -2.77 -7.78 -8.62
C ARG A 199 -1.29 -7.50 -8.32
N LYS A 200 -0.96 -7.07 -7.10
CA LYS A 200 0.41 -6.88 -6.62
C LYS A 200 0.94 -8.19 -6.00
N TYR A 201 1.02 -9.23 -6.83
CA TYR A 201 1.24 -10.61 -6.38
C TYR A 201 2.54 -10.82 -5.60
N ILE A 202 3.63 -10.11 -5.92
CA ILE A 202 4.90 -10.22 -5.19
C ILE A 202 4.75 -9.66 -3.77
N ALA A 203 4.16 -8.47 -3.62
CA ALA A 203 3.93 -7.85 -2.34
C ALA A 203 2.96 -8.67 -1.48
N SER A 204 1.88 -9.15 -2.10
CA SER A 204 0.90 -10.03 -1.48
C SER A 204 1.54 -11.31 -0.93
N ALA A 205 2.34 -12.01 -1.74
CA ALA A 205 3.05 -13.21 -1.32
C ALA A 205 4.02 -12.94 -0.15
N ARG A 206 4.72 -11.80 -0.17
CA ARG A 206 5.65 -11.40 0.90
C ARG A 206 4.92 -11.22 2.23
N LEU A 207 3.77 -10.52 2.23
CA LEU A 207 2.96 -10.32 3.43
C LEU A 207 2.39 -11.64 3.95
N ALA A 208 1.85 -12.49 3.08
CA ALA A 208 1.35 -13.81 3.49
C ALA A 208 2.48 -14.67 4.10
N MET A 209 3.69 -14.65 3.50
CA MET A 209 4.85 -15.35 4.05
C MET A 209 5.25 -14.85 5.43
N LYS A 210 5.14 -13.54 5.71
CA LYS A 210 5.41 -13.00 7.04
C LYS A 210 4.60 -13.71 8.13
N ASN A 211 3.30 -13.94 7.93
CA ASN A 211 2.47 -14.67 8.86
C ASN A 211 2.84 -16.17 8.94
N ILE A 212 3.16 -16.78 7.79
CA ILE A 212 3.55 -18.19 7.71
C ILE A 212 4.85 -18.43 8.48
N ASP A 213 5.88 -17.62 8.24
CA ASP A 213 7.20 -17.74 8.86
C ASP A 213 7.12 -17.50 10.38
N ASN A 214 6.29 -16.56 10.81
CA ASN A 214 6.05 -16.26 12.21
C ASN A 214 5.08 -17.25 12.90
N LYS A 215 4.56 -18.25 12.17
CA LYS A 215 3.58 -19.24 12.69
C LYS A 215 2.27 -18.58 13.19
N MET A 216 1.87 -17.49 12.55
CA MET A 216 0.63 -16.74 12.82
C MET A 216 -0.37 -16.82 11.67
N ALA A 217 -0.09 -17.69 10.67
CA ALA A 217 -0.89 -17.79 9.46
C ALA A 217 -2.30 -18.31 9.73
N CYS A 218 -3.26 -17.68 9.05
CA CYS A 218 -4.63 -18.15 8.91
C CYS A 218 -4.85 -18.79 7.52
N PRO A 219 -6.00 -19.44 7.26
CA PRO A 219 -6.30 -20.01 5.95
C PRO A 219 -6.10 -19.04 4.78
N ASN A 220 -6.46 -17.76 4.97
CA ASN A 220 -6.35 -16.75 3.93
C ASN A 220 -4.91 -16.51 3.48
N ASP A 221 -3.92 -16.57 4.38
CA ASP A 221 -2.52 -16.37 4.01
C ASP A 221 -2.05 -17.47 3.04
N TYR A 222 -2.47 -18.73 3.26
CA TYR A 222 -2.15 -19.84 2.36
C TYR A 222 -2.91 -19.77 1.03
N ILE A 223 -4.15 -19.27 1.02
CA ILE A 223 -4.93 -19.02 -0.18
C ILE A 223 -4.25 -17.96 -1.03
N VAL A 224 -3.89 -16.84 -0.42
CA VAL A 224 -3.28 -15.69 -1.09
C VAL A 224 -1.91 -16.04 -1.67
N ILE A 225 -1.03 -16.70 -0.91
CA ILE A 225 0.28 -17.09 -1.43
C ILE A 225 0.15 -18.10 -2.57
N THR A 226 -0.81 -19.03 -2.49
CA THR A 226 -1.10 -19.97 -3.58
C THR A 226 -1.54 -19.22 -4.85
N ASN A 227 -2.49 -18.31 -4.74
CA ASN A 227 -2.95 -17.50 -5.88
C ASN A 227 -1.79 -16.71 -6.49
N SER A 228 -0.99 -16.04 -5.66
CA SER A 228 0.16 -15.27 -6.09
C SER A 228 1.19 -16.13 -6.85
N ILE A 229 1.57 -17.30 -6.33
CA ILE A 229 2.48 -18.23 -7.00
C ILE A 229 1.86 -18.69 -8.33
N MET A 230 0.58 -19.03 -8.34
CA MET A 230 -0.11 -19.44 -9.57
C MET A 230 -0.15 -18.34 -10.62
N LYS A 231 -0.21 -17.06 -10.26
CA LYS A 231 -0.18 -15.94 -11.21
C LYS A 231 1.22 -15.64 -11.73
N LEU A 232 2.24 -15.87 -10.93
CA LEU A 232 3.63 -15.54 -11.26
C LEU A 232 4.36 -16.66 -12.00
N SER A 233 3.98 -17.91 -11.78
CA SER A 233 4.74 -19.05 -12.31
C SER A 233 3.86 -20.29 -12.53
N ASN A 234 4.24 -21.12 -13.54
CA ASN A 234 3.61 -22.41 -13.80
C ASN A 234 4.70 -23.48 -13.98
N THR A 235 5.33 -23.88 -12.89
CA THR A 235 6.30 -24.98 -12.87
C THR A 235 5.78 -26.14 -12.01
N PRO A 236 6.17 -27.40 -12.31
CA PRO A 236 5.76 -28.55 -11.48
C PRO A 236 6.14 -28.38 -10.00
N GLU A 237 7.29 -27.78 -9.73
CA GLU A 237 7.73 -27.50 -8.36
C GLU A 237 6.81 -26.51 -7.64
N ASN A 238 6.45 -25.40 -8.31
CA ASN A 238 5.55 -24.40 -7.75
C ASN A 238 4.12 -24.94 -7.60
N ASN A 239 3.66 -25.78 -8.52
CA ASN A 239 2.37 -26.45 -8.39
C ASN A 239 2.36 -27.38 -7.15
N LYS A 240 3.45 -28.12 -6.88
CA LYS A 240 3.58 -28.94 -5.68
C LYS A 240 3.56 -28.09 -4.39
N LYS A 241 4.22 -26.94 -4.39
CA LYS A 241 4.14 -25.98 -3.26
C LYS A 241 2.72 -25.48 -3.06
N CYS A 242 2.01 -25.13 -4.15
CA CYS A 242 0.61 -24.71 -4.10
C CYS A 242 -0.30 -25.78 -3.48
N ILE A 243 -0.13 -27.06 -3.84
CA ILE A 243 -0.88 -28.17 -3.23
C ILE A 243 -0.64 -28.21 -1.70
N ALA A 244 0.63 -28.12 -1.29
CA ALA A 244 0.98 -28.13 0.14
C ALA A 244 0.35 -26.97 0.91
N TYR A 245 0.35 -25.75 0.34
CA TYR A 245 -0.29 -24.59 0.94
C TYR A 245 -1.81 -24.72 1.00
N LEU A 246 -2.46 -25.25 -0.06
CA LEU A 246 -3.92 -25.47 -0.03
C LEU A 246 -4.33 -26.51 1.00
N ASN A 247 -3.53 -27.56 1.20
CA ASN A 247 -3.76 -28.53 2.27
C ASN A 247 -3.64 -27.88 3.65
N LYS A 248 -2.67 -27.00 3.84
CA LYS A 248 -2.54 -26.23 5.09
C LYS A 248 -3.71 -25.27 5.32
N ALA A 249 -4.18 -24.59 4.27
CA ALA A 249 -5.36 -23.75 4.34
C ALA A 249 -6.59 -24.56 4.77
N GLU A 250 -6.77 -25.76 4.23
CA GLU A 250 -7.87 -26.65 4.55
C GLU A 250 -7.80 -27.19 5.98
N GLU A 251 -6.60 -27.62 6.43
CA GLU A 251 -6.37 -28.04 7.82
C GLU A 251 -6.74 -26.96 8.85
N LEU A 252 -6.51 -25.68 8.52
CA LEU A 252 -6.80 -24.56 9.40
C LEU A 252 -8.24 -24.03 9.25
N SER A 253 -8.95 -24.45 8.23
CA SER A 253 -10.33 -24.00 7.97
C SER A 253 -11.33 -24.83 8.79
N ASN A 254 -12.17 -24.17 9.56
CA ASN A 254 -13.23 -24.83 10.33
C ASN A 254 -14.41 -25.31 9.47
N THR A 255 -14.54 -24.74 8.27
CA THR A 255 -15.62 -25.03 7.33
C THR A 255 -15.04 -25.12 5.91
N PRO A 256 -15.71 -25.84 4.98
CA PRO A 256 -15.32 -25.85 3.58
C PRO A 256 -15.21 -24.44 3.01
N ASN A 257 -14.13 -24.15 2.29
CA ASN A 257 -13.84 -22.82 1.77
C ASN A 257 -13.85 -22.82 0.23
N LEU A 258 -14.73 -22.02 -0.35
CA LEU A 258 -14.91 -21.90 -1.81
C LEU A 258 -13.61 -21.53 -2.55
N ASN A 259 -12.80 -20.64 -1.98
CA ASN A 259 -11.54 -20.23 -2.60
C ASN A 259 -10.52 -21.36 -2.64
N ILE A 260 -10.46 -22.20 -1.61
CA ILE A 260 -9.57 -23.37 -1.58
C ILE A 260 -9.99 -24.35 -2.68
N HIS A 261 -11.27 -24.68 -2.77
CA HIS A 261 -11.80 -25.60 -3.82
C HIS A 261 -11.54 -25.05 -5.22
N LYS A 262 -11.81 -23.77 -5.46
CA LYS A 262 -11.55 -23.11 -6.74
C LYS A 262 -10.07 -23.17 -7.14
N LEU A 263 -9.15 -22.90 -6.22
CA LEU A 263 -7.71 -22.96 -6.48
C LEU A 263 -7.25 -24.40 -6.75
N LYS A 264 -7.79 -25.41 -6.05
CA LYS A 264 -7.52 -26.83 -6.35
C LYS A 264 -7.98 -27.22 -7.76
N ILE A 265 -9.16 -26.77 -8.18
CA ILE A 265 -9.65 -26.95 -9.55
C ILE A 265 -8.68 -26.32 -10.58
N LEU A 266 -8.34 -25.06 -10.38
CA LEU A 266 -7.44 -24.34 -11.28
C LEU A 266 -6.04 -24.98 -11.36
N LEU A 267 -5.57 -25.54 -10.26
CA LEU A 267 -4.28 -26.23 -10.18
C LEU A 267 -4.34 -27.58 -10.90
N SER A 268 -5.42 -28.36 -10.73
CA SER A 268 -5.61 -29.63 -11.43
C SER A 268 -5.74 -29.47 -12.96
N LEU A 269 -6.35 -28.36 -13.40
CA LEU A 269 -6.39 -27.95 -14.81
C LEU A 269 -4.99 -27.68 -15.37
N ARG A 270 -4.14 -26.96 -14.61
CA ARG A 270 -2.75 -26.69 -15.02
C ARG A 270 -1.93 -27.96 -15.19
N GLU A 271 -2.24 -28.98 -14.42
CA GLU A 271 -1.56 -30.27 -14.45
C GLU A 271 -2.20 -31.25 -15.46
N ASN A 272 -3.21 -30.81 -16.22
CA ASN A 272 -3.97 -31.62 -17.17
C ASN A 272 -4.58 -32.93 -16.57
N LYS A 273 -4.98 -32.84 -15.27
CA LYS A 273 -5.59 -33.96 -14.53
C LYS A 273 -7.11 -33.97 -14.68
N GLN A 274 -7.62 -34.29 -15.89
CA GLN A 274 -9.06 -34.18 -16.22
C GLN A 274 -9.99 -34.87 -15.23
N THR A 275 -9.73 -36.15 -14.89
CA THR A 275 -10.58 -36.91 -13.96
C THR A 275 -10.65 -36.28 -12.57
N VAL A 276 -9.51 -35.77 -12.06
CA VAL A 276 -9.44 -35.07 -10.77
C VAL A 276 -10.18 -33.75 -10.85
N THR A 277 -10.02 -33.02 -11.94
CA THR A 277 -10.70 -31.74 -12.16
C THR A 277 -12.21 -31.89 -12.16
N ILE A 278 -12.76 -32.90 -12.85
CA ILE A 278 -14.21 -33.16 -12.90
C ILE A 278 -14.73 -33.44 -11.48
N LYS A 279 -14.06 -34.30 -10.72
CA LYS A 279 -14.44 -34.61 -9.35
C LYS A 279 -14.45 -33.35 -8.46
N LEU A 280 -13.38 -32.56 -8.51
CA LEU A 280 -13.30 -31.30 -7.77
C LEU A 280 -14.37 -30.27 -8.17
N LEU A 281 -14.75 -30.24 -9.44
CA LEU A 281 -15.83 -29.38 -9.93
C LEU A 281 -17.19 -29.82 -9.40
N GLN A 282 -17.46 -31.12 -9.32
CA GLN A 282 -18.69 -31.66 -8.71
C GLN A 282 -18.78 -31.29 -7.21
N GLU A 283 -17.70 -31.55 -6.47
CA GLU A 283 -17.60 -31.16 -5.05
C GLU A 283 -17.80 -29.65 -4.84
N TYR A 284 -17.30 -28.84 -5.78
CA TYR A 284 -17.45 -27.38 -5.74
C TYR A 284 -18.88 -26.94 -6.01
N GLN A 285 -19.60 -27.61 -6.95
CA GLN A 285 -21.01 -27.33 -7.22
C GLN A 285 -21.89 -27.66 -6.01
N ASP A 286 -21.67 -28.84 -5.39
CA ASP A 286 -22.39 -29.23 -4.18
C ASP A 286 -22.18 -28.19 -3.04
N LEU A 287 -20.93 -27.70 -2.90
CA LEU A 287 -20.62 -26.66 -1.92
C LEU A 287 -21.29 -25.33 -2.22
N LEU A 288 -21.31 -24.91 -3.50
CA LEU A 288 -22.00 -23.68 -3.93
C LEU A 288 -23.50 -23.77 -3.68
N GLU A 289 -24.15 -24.91 -4.00
CA GLU A 289 -25.56 -25.12 -3.75
C GLU A 289 -25.89 -25.01 -2.26
N ASN A 290 -25.11 -25.64 -1.40
CA ASN A 290 -25.28 -25.54 0.05
C ASN A 290 -25.18 -24.08 0.57
N VAL A 291 -24.21 -23.33 0.06
CA VAL A 291 -24.03 -21.91 0.45
C VAL A 291 -25.18 -21.06 -0.07
N ILE A 292 -25.64 -21.28 -1.30
CA ILE A 292 -26.77 -20.54 -1.89
C ILE A 292 -28.06 -20.83 -1.11
N GLN A 293 -28.34 -22.10 -0.75
CA GLN A 293 -29.52 -22.45 0.02
C GLN A 293 -29.56 -21.84 1.43
N GLN A 294 -28.38 -21.65 2.04
CA GLN A 294 -28.23 -21.03 3.36
C GLN A 294 -28.20 -19.51 3.33
N SER A 295 -28.03 -18.91 2.16
CA SER A 295 -27.92 -17.46 1.98
C SER A 295 -29.29 -16.86 1.64
N HIS A 296 -29.63 -15.71 2.22
CA HIS A 296 -30.73 -14.89 1.69
C HIS A 296 -30.25 -14.26 0.36
N GLU A 297 -31.14 -14.23 -0.62
CA GLU A 297 -30.87 -13.62 -1.93
C GLU A 297 -30.60 -12.12 -1.77
N THR A 298 -29.33 -11.74 -1.78
CA THR A 298 -28.86 -10.37 -1.73
C THR A 298 -27.96 -10.09 -2.94
N GLU A 299 -27.76 -8.81 -3.28
CA GLU A 299 -26.78 -8.44 -4.32
C GLU A 299 -25.39 -9.05 -4.05
N GLU A 300 -25.04 -9.19 -2.79
CA GLU A 300 -23.76 -9.77 -2.34
C GLU A 300 -23.61 -11.25 -2.68
N THR A 301 -24.71 -12.00 -2.90
CA THR A 301 -24.67 -13.43 -3.24
C THR A 301 -24.75 -13.73 -4.75
N ARG A 302 -24.99 -12.74 -5.60
CA ARG A 302 -25.07 -12.91 -7.07
C ARG A 302 -23.79 -13.54 -7.66
N TRP A 303 -22.65 -13.31 -7.06
CA TRP A 303 -21.41 -13.90 -7.53
C TRP A 303 -21.41 -15.44 -7.40
N LEU A 304 -22.13 -16.02 -6.44
CA LEU A 304 -22.26 -17.49 -6.27
C LEU A 304 -22.90 -18.13 -7.48
N VAL A 305 -23.93 -17.51 -8.03
CA VAL A 305 -24.60 -17.98 -9.28
C VAL A 305 -23.64 -17.90 -10.46
N THR A 306 -22.83 -16.85 -10.53
CA THR A 306 -21.80 -16.71 -11.58
C THR A 306 -20.74 -17.81 -11.48
N GLU A 307 -20.33 -18.17 -10.26
CA GLU A 307 -19.41 -19.27 -10.00
C GLU A 307 -20.01 -20.64 -10.39
N GLN A 308 -21.30 -20.85 -10.12
CA GLN A 308 -22.01 -22.06 -10.52
C GLN A 308 -22.03 -22.22 -12.04
N ILE A 309 -22.42 -21.18 -12.77
CA ILE A 309 -22.37 -21.14 -14.24
C ILE A 309 -20.96 -21.39 -14.77
N TRP A 310 -19.93 -20.83 -14.13
CA TRP A 310 -18.54 -21.06 -14.49
C TRP A 310 -18.15 -22.55 -14.34
N ALA A 311 -18.52 -23.19 -13.23
CA ALA A 311 -18.23 -24.58 -12.98
C ALA A 311 -18.94 -25.51 -14.00
N GLU A 312 -20.22 -25.28 -14.31
CA GLU A 312 -20.98 -26.03 -15.32
C GLU A 312 -20.35 -25.93 -16.71
N LYS A 313 -20.02 -24.70 -17.14
CA LYS A 313 -19.36 -24.49 -18.45
C LYS A 313 -18.02 -25.18 -18.53
N LEU A 314 -17.28 -25.24 -17.42
CA LEU A 314 -15.96 -25.88 -17.37
C LEU A 314 -16.09 -27.41 -17.45
N ILE A 315 -17.04 -28.01 -16.73
CA ILE A 315 -17.35 -29.46 -16.85
C ILE A 315 -17.67 -29.79 -18.29
N HIS A 316 -18.61 -29.05 -18.91
CA HIS A 316 -19.01 -29.29 -20.30
C HIS A 316 -17.80 -29.23 -21.26
N ARG A 317 -16.89 -28.28 -21.07
CA ARG A 317 -15.69 -28.14 -21.93
C ARG A 317 -14.68 -29.29 -21.76
N ILE A 318 -14.59 -29.89 -20.57
CA ILE A 318 -13.63 -30.97 -20.28
C ILE A 318 -14.18 -32.34 -20.72
N THR A 319 -15.51 -32.49 -20.75
CA THR A 319 -16.18 -33.74 -21.10
C THR A 319 -16.45 -33.89 -22.61
N LEU A 320 -16.34 -32.83 -23.40
CA LEU A 320 -16.32 -32.84 -24.85
C LEU A 320 -14.92 -33.08 -25.40
#